data_25e8cffe50fc762812d9887fd264cf71
#
_entry.id   25e8cffe50fc762812d9887fd264cf71
#
_cell.length_a   1.000
_cell.length_b   1.000
_cell.length_c   1.000
_cell.angle_alpha   90.00
_cell.angle_beta   90.00
_cell.angle_gamma   90.00
#
_symmetry.space_group_name_H-M   'P 1'
#
loop_
_entity.id
_entity.type
_entity.pdbx_description
1 polymer ?
#
loop_
_entity_poly.entity_id
_entity_poly.type
_entity_poly.pdbx_seq_one_letter_code
_entity_poly.pdbx_strand_id
1 'polypeptide(L)'
;MRRLYIALVCTQALHSAEEIAFGFYRRTPEIGARIQTIIPSFPILSMSATVFILLNIALVAILAASLPFVYRGTKYSRVMVRALGIAEFYNGAAHMTMAVVAGGYFPGAASAVVLFVLSVFVLRSTLRPEPNGVPRS
;
A
#
# COMPACT_ATOMS: atom_id res chain seq x y z
N MET A 1 16.41 -3.30 -5.84
CA MET A 1 15.53 -3.35 -4.67
C MET A 1 15.39 -1.98 -3.99
N ARG A 2 16.47 -1.31 -3.52
CA ARG A 2 16.39 -0.01 -2.78
C ARG A 2 15.60 1.08 -3.52
N ARG A 3 15.92 1.36 -4.80
CA ARG A 3 15.22 2.38 -5.60
C ARG A 3 13.73 2.10 -5.75
N LEU A 4 13.37 0.82 -5.95
CA LEU A 4 11.97 0.40 -6.04
C LEU A 4 11.22 0.60 -4.72
N TYR A 5 11.89 0.32 -3.59
CA TYR A 5 11.30 0.55 -2.28
C TYR A 5 11.05 2.04 -2.00
N ILE A 6 12.03 2.90 -2.32
CA ILE A 6 11.84 4.36 -2.20
C ILE A 6 10.67 4.82 -3.08
N ALA A 7 10.63 4.38 -4.34
CA ALA A 7 9.53 4.72 -5.25
C ALA A 7 8.18 4.27 -4.68
N LEU A 8 8.10 3.07 -4.09
CA LEU A 8 6.89 2.56 -3.46
C LEU A 8 6.46 3.43 -2.26
N VAL A 9 7.40 3.80 -1.38
CA VAL A 9 7.11 4.69 -0.23
C VAL A 9 6.64 6.08 -0.67
N CYS A 10 7.30 6.66 -1.68
CA CYS A 10 6.88 7.95 -2.24
C CYS A 10 5.48 7.85 -2.89
N THR A 11 5.21 6.77 -3.61
CA THR A 11 3.89 6.56 -4.23
C THR A 11 2.83 6.32 -3.17
N GLN A 12 3.14 5.60 -2.08
CA GLN A 12 2.21 5.45 -0.95
C GLN A 12 1.91 6.80 -0.29
N ALA A 13 2.89 7.69 -0.15
CA ALA A 13 2.64 9.04 0.37
C ALA A 13 1.70 9.84 -0.54
N LEU A 14 1.88 9.75 -1.85
CA LEU A 14 0.97 10.36 -2.84
C LEU A 14 -0.42 9.74 -2.79
N HIS A 15 -0.51 8.42 -2.64
CA HIS A 15 -1.77 7.69 -2.51
C HIS A 15 -2.54 8.13 -1.25
N SER A 16 -1.86 8.20 -0.11
CA SER A 16 -2.44 8.72 1.14
C SER A 16 -2.93 10.17 0.99
N ALA A 17 -2.17 11.01 0.28
CA ALA A 17 -2.57 12.39 0.01
C ALA A 17 -3.82 12.45 -0.90
N GLU A 18 -3.90 11.60 -1.93
CA GLU A 18 -5.08 11.49 -2.80
C GLU A 18 -6.31 11.03 -2.01
N GLU A 19 -6.19 9.98 -1.18
CA GLU A 19 -7.27 9.49 -0.33
C GLU A 19 -7.81 10.57 0.62
N ILE A 20 -6.90 11.33 1.25
CA ILE A 20 -7.25 12.43 2.15
C ILE A 20 -7.96 13.53 1.38
N ALA A 21 -7.39 13.98 0.26
CA ALA A 21 -7.91 15.09 -0.54
C ALA A 21 -9.31 14.80 -1.10
N PHE A 22 -9.55 13.56 -1.50
CA PHE A 22 -10.84 13.14 -2.09
C PHE A 22 -11.77 12.44 -1.09
N GLY A 23 -11.42 12.42 0.21
CA GLY A 23 -12.31 12.03 1.28
C GLY A 23 -12.65 10.55 1.33
N PHE A 24 -11.68 9.66 1.12
CA PHE A 24 -11.85 8.20 1.21
C PHE A 24 -12.58 7.77 2.49
N TYR A 25 -12.26 8.39 3.64
CA TYR A 25 -12.89 8.12 4.93
C TYR A 25 -14.42 8.25 4.94
N ARG A 26 -14.98 9.07 4.02
CA ARG A 26 -16.44 9.21 3.86
C ARG A 26 -17.08 8.03 3.14
N ARG A 27 -16.26 7.26 2.41
CA ARG A 27 -16.71 6.11 1.62
C ARG A 27 -16.60 4.79 2.39
N THR A 28 -15.89 4.77 3.52
CA THR A 28 -15.66 3.54 4.28
C THR A 28 -16.94 2.86 4.78
N PRO A 29 -18.00 3.58 5.23
CA PRO A 29 -19.25 2.92 5.60
C PRO A 29 -19.98 2.28 4.40
N GLU A 30 -19.95 2.93 3.25
CA GLU A 30 -20.55 2.39 2.01
C GLU A 30 -19.82 1.11 1.56
N ILE A 31 -18.49 1.11 1.62
CA ILE A 31 -17.68 -0.06 1.31
C ILE A 31 -18.02 -1.21 2.27
N GLY A 32 -18.06 -0.92 3.58
CA GLY A 32 -18.43 -1.89 4.59
C GLY A 32 -19.80 -2.51 4.34
N ALA A 33 -20.80 -1.68 4.04
CA ALA A 33 -22.13 -2.16 3.72
C ALA A 33 -22.17 -3.05 2.46
N ARG A 34 -21.40 -2.72 1.43
CA ARG A 34 -21.27 -3.57 0.23
C ARG A 34 -20.60 -4.91 0.53
N ILE A 35 -19.54 -4.90 1.37
CA ILE A 35 -18.88 -6.16 1.77
C ILE A 35 -19.85 -7.02 2.60
N GLN A 36 -20.70 -6.42 3.43
CA GLN A 36 -21.71 -7.15 4.22
C GLN A 36 -22.72 -7.92 3.36
N THR A 37 -22.95 -7.53 2.12
CA THR A 37 -23.80 -8.32 1.22
C THR A 37 -23.20 -9.69 0.89
N ILE A 38 -21.87 -9.84 1.05
CA ILE A 38 -21.13 -11.07 0.76
C ILE A 38 -20.69 -11.74 2.08
N ILE A 39 -20.25 -10.94 3.05
CA ILE A 39 -19.77 -11.37 4.37
C ILE A 39 -20.59 -10.64 5.43
N PRO A 40 -21.74 -11.20 5.87
CA PRO A 40 -22.66 -10.51 6.78
C PRO A 40 -22.05 -10.05 8.11
N SER A 41 -21.00 -10.72 8.59
CA SER A 41 -20.28 -10.37 9.83
C SER A 41 -19.20 -9.30 9.65
N PHE A 42 -19.00 -8.76 8.42
CA PHE A 42 -17.97 -7.74 8.18
C PHE A 42 -18.34 -6.43 8.90
N PRO A 43 -17.40 -5.82 9.68
CA PRO A 43 -17.72 -4.59 10.42
C PRO A 43 -17.87 -3.40 9.46
N ILE A 44 -18.89 -2.57 9.69
CA ILE A 44 -18.97 -1.27 9.01
C ILE A 44 -18.05 -0.31 9.74
N LEU A 45 -16.93 0.02 9.08
CA LEU A 45 -15.96 0.96 9.62
C LEU A 45 -16.40 2.38 9.31
N SER A 46 -16.67 3.17 10.34
CA SER A 46 -16.79 4.62 10.22
C SER A 46 -15.62 5.26 10.97
N MET A 47 -14.93 6.19 10.33
CA MET A 47 -13.86 6.92 11.00
C MET A 47 -13.95 8.41 10.69
N SER A 48 -13.55 9.24 11.66
CA SER A 48 -13.47 10.68 11.45
C SER A 48 -12.31 11.04 10.50
N ALA A 49 -12.41 12.19 9.85
CA ALA A 49 -11.33 12.71 9.03
C ALA A 49 -10.01 12.79 9.79
N THR A 50 -10.04 13.23 11.04
CA THR A 50 -8.85 13.35 11.89
C THR A 50 -8.17 12.01 12.11
N VAL A 51 -8.94 10.97 12.48
CA VAL A 51 -8.39 9.62 12.69
C VAL A 51 -7.79 9.09 11.40
N PHE A 52 -8.48 9.24 10.27
CA PHE A 52 -8.00 8.80 8.97
C PHE A 52 -6.68 9.48 8.58
N ILE A 53 -6.61 10.81 8.73
CA ILE A 53 -5.39 11.58 8.42
C ILE A 53 -4.23 11.14 9.32
N LEU A 54 -4.46 10.98 10.63
CA LEU A 54 -3.41 10.54 11.56
C LEU A 54 -2.89 9.14 11.24
N LEU A 55 -3.77 8.21 10.86
CA LEU A 55 -3.38 6.86 10.44
C LEU A 55 -2.52 6.88 9.16
N ASN A 56 -2.89 7.70 8.18
CA ASN A 56 -2.12 7.86 6.95
C ASN A 56 -0.74 8.50 7.20
N ILE A 57 -0.67 9.52 8.04
CA ILE A 57 0.61 10.13 8.45
C ILE A 57 1.48 9.10 9.17
N ALA A 58 0.91 8.35 10.12
CA ALA A 58 1.63 7.32 10.85
C ALA A 58 2.16 6.22 9.90
N LEU A 59 1.34 5.77 8.96
CA LEU A 59 1.74 4.79 7.94
C LEU A 59 2.95 5.29 7.15
N VAL A 60 2.86 6.48 6.56
CA VAL A 60 3.95 7.06 5.75
C VAL A 60 5.21 7.27 6.60
N ALA A 61 5.06 7.73 7.86
CA ALA A 61 6.19 7.92 8.78
C ALA A 61 6.88 6.58 9.10
N ILE A 62 6.14 5.50 9.36
CA ILE A 62 6.67 4.16 9.60
C ILE A 62 7.43 3.65 8.37
N LEU A 63 6.86 3.83 7.18
CA LEU A 63 7.50 3.42 5.93
C LEU A 63 8.79 4.22 5.67
N ALA A 64 8.78 5.53 5.90
CA ALA A 64 9.96 6.38 5.79
C ALA A 64 11.04 5.98 6.82
N ALA A 65 10.64 5.74 8.08
CA ALA A 65 11.55 5.30 9.14
C ALA A 65 12.16 3.91 8.86
N SER A 66 11.54 3.09 8.03
CA SER A 66 12.06 1.78 7.63
C SER A 66 13.18 1.85 6.58
N LEU A 67 13.34 2.97 5.87
CA LEU A 67 14.34 3.14 4.80
C LEU A 67 15.77 2.77 5.23
N PRO A 68 16.30 3.22 6.38
CA PRO A 68 17.65 2.85 6.82
C PRO A 68 17.86 1.33 6.95
N PHE A 69 16.84 0.60 7.38
CA PHE A 69 16.89 -0.87 7.50
C PHE A 69 16.96 -1.55 6.12
N VAL A 70 16.21 -1.03 5.15
CA VAL A 70 16.26 -1.53 3.75
C VAL A 70 17.64 -1.27 3.13
N TYR A 71 18.28 -0.15 3.48
CA TYR A 71 19.62 0.16 3.02
C TYR A 71 20.69 -0.81 3.55
N ARG A 72 20.51 -1.37 4.75
CA ARG A 72 21.45 -2.35 5.34
C ARG A 72 21.43 -3.70 4.62
N GLY A 73 20.40 -4.01 3.85
CA GLY A 73 20.34 -5.20 2.98
C GLY A 73 20.26 -6.54 3.71
N THR A 74 19.75 -6.57 4.93
CA THR A 74 19.62 -7.79 5.75
C THR A 74 18.49 -8.69 5.23
N LYS A 75 18.46 -9.96 5.70
CA LYS A 75 17.32 -10.86 5.41
C LYS A 75 15.98 -10.30 5.91
N TYR A 76 16.00 -9.60 7.04
CA TYR A 76 14.81 -8.95 7.60
C TYR A 76 14.30 -7.82 6.70
N SER A 77 15.20 -7.02 6.10
CA SER A 77 14.81 -5.99 5.16
C SER A 77 14.13 -6.56 3.92
N ARG A 78 14.56 -7.74 3.43
CA ARG A 78 13.89 -8.42 2.31
C ARG A 78 12.48 -8.89 2.67
N VAL A 79 12.32 -9.47 3.87
CA VAL A 79 10.99 -9.89 4.37
C VAL A 79 10.07 -8.68 4.49
N MET A 80 10.54 -7.59 5.07
CA MET A 80 9.78 -6.35 5.23
C MET A 80 9.38 -5.74 3.88
N VAL A 81 10.31 -5.65 2.93
CA VAL A 81 10.05 -5.15 1.58
C VAL A 81 9.03 -6.03 0.85
N ARG A 82 9.10 -7.35 1.05
CA ARG A 82 8.12 -8.29 0.48
C ARG A 82 6.75 -8.11 1.10
N ALA A 83 6.67 -8.01 2.43
CA ALA A 83 5.40 -7.81 3.14
C ALA A 83 4.71 -6.52 2.70
N LEU A 84 5.48 -5.41 2.59
CA LEU A 84 4.96 -4.16 2.07
C LEU A 84 4.52 -4.31 0.61
N GLY A 85 5.33 -4.95 -0.25
CA GLY A 85 4.96 -5.18 -1.64
C GLY A 85 3.64 -5.96 -1.77
N ILE A 86 3.40 -6.95 -0.90
CA ILE A 86 2.12 -7.69 -0.85
C ILE A 86 0.99 -6.76 -0.42
N ALA A 87 1.19 -5.98 0.66
CA ALA A 87 0.17 -5.06 1.16
C ALA A 87 -0.24 -4.04 0.09
N GLU A 88 0.74 -3.41 -0.58
CA GLU A 88 0.48 -2.41 -1.61
C GLU A 88 -0.09 -3.01 -2.91
N PHE A 89 0.22 -4.27 -3.21
CA PHE A 89 -0.43 -5.00 -4.30
C PHE A 89 -1.94 -5.12 -4.06
N TYR A 90 -2.33 -5.57 -2.86
CA TYR A 90 -3.76 -5.70 -2.50
C TYR A 90 -4.43 -4.34 -2.37
N ASN A 91 -3.75 -3.34 -1.81
CA ASN A 91 -4.26 -1.97 -1.71
C ASN A 91 -4.55 -1.41 -3.10
N GLY A 92 -3.59 -1.46 -4.00
CA GLY A 92 -3.76 -1.01 -5.39
C GLY A 92 -4.89 -1.75 -6.11
N ALA A 93 -4.95 -3.08 -6.00
CA ALA A 93 -6.00 -3.89 -6.60
C ALA A 93 -7.40 -3.53 -6.05
N ALA A 94 -7.51 -3.31 -4.73
CA ALA A 94 -8.77 -2.94 -4.08
C ALA A 94 -9.30 -1.59 -4.60
N HIS A 95 -8.45 -0.55 -4.66
CA HIS A 95 -8.87 0.76 -5.17
C HIS A 95 -9.29 0.73 -6.64
N MET A 96 -8.57 0.00 -7.49
CA MET A 96 -8.95 -0.20 -8.89
C MET A 96 -10.30 -0.93 -9.00
N THR A 97 -10.49 -1.98 -8.20
CA THR A 97 -11.77 -2.72 -8.16
C THR A 97 -12.91 -1.81 -7.71
N MET A 98 -12.69 -0.99 -6.66
CA MET A 98 -13.70 -0.04 -6.18
C MET A 98 -14.07 1.01 -7.23
N ALA A 99 -13.10 1.49 -8.00
CA ALA A 99 -13.35 2.43 -9.10
C ALA A 99 -14.24 1.79 -10.20
N VAL A 100 -13.97 0.52 -10.54
CA VAL A 100 -14.81 -0.23 -11.50
C VAL A 100 -16.22 -0.43 -10.95
N VAL A 101 -16.36 -0.86 -9.70
CA VAL A 101 -17.66 -1.09 -9.05
C VAL A 101 -18.45 0.20 -8.88
N ALA A 102 -17.76 1.33 -8.63
CA ALA A 102 -18.39 2.65 -8.53
C ALA A 102 -18.81 3.22 -9.91
N GLY A 103 -18.35 2.62 -11.00
CA GLY A 103 -18.61 3.11 -12.36
C GLY A 103 -17.90 4.43 -12.68
N GLY A 104 -16.79 4.74 -11.98
CA GLY A 104 -16.07 5.99 -12.16
C GLY A 104 -14.91 6.17 -11.17
N TYR A 105 -14.50 7.42 -10.99
CA TYR A 105 -13.40 7.74 -10.07
C TYR A 105 -13.73 7.35 -8.62
N PHE A 106 -12.75 6.74 -7.98
CA PHE A 106 -12.78 6.38 -6.56
C PHE A 106 -11.54 6.97 -5.86
N PRO A 107 -11.64 7.56 -4.65
CA PRO A 107 -10.51 8.15 -3.96
C PRO A 107 -9.33 7.19 -3.82
N GLY A 108 -8.14 7.61 -4.25
CA GLY A 108 -6.95 6.76 -4.28
C GLY A 108 -6.75 5.96 -5.59
N ALA A 109 -7.74 5.91 -6.49
CA ALA A 109 -7.68 5.06 -7.68
C ALA A 109 -6.59 5.47 -8.67
N ALA A 110 -6.28 6.76 -8.81
CA ALA A 110 -5.27 7.21 -9.77
C ALA A 110 -3.86 6.76 -9.34
N SER A 111 -3.48 6.97 -8.08
CA SER A 111 -2.19 6.52 -7.56
C SER A 111 -2.14 5.01 -7.32
N ALA A 112 -3.28 4.35 -7.12
CA ALA A 112 -3.38 2.90 -6.93
C ALA A 112 -2.83 2.11 -8.13
N VAL A 113 -3.00 2.61 -9.35
CA VAL A 113 -2.42 1.98 -10.55
C VAL A 113 -0.90 1.93 -10.46
N VAL A 114 -0.29 3.05 -10.04
CA VAL A 114 1.17 3.14 -9.88
C VAL A 114 1.65 2.26 -8.73
N LEU A 115 0.93 2.27 -7.59
CA LEU A 115 1.20 1.38 -6.45
C LEU A 115 1.17 -0.09 -6.85
N PHE A 116 0.12 -0.50 -7.57
CA PHE A 116 -0.02 -1.87 -8.04
C PHE A 116 1.15 -2.30 -8.93
N VAL A 117 1.51 -1.48 -9.92
CA VAL A 117 2.62 -1.77 -10.83
C VAL A 117 3.95 -1.85 -10.07
N LEU A 118 4.24 -0.86 -9.21
CA LEU A 118 5.47 -0.85 -8.42
C LEU A 118 5.54 -2.03 -7.46
N SER A 119 4.43 -2.42 -6.83
CA SER A 119 4.39 -3.57 -5.93
C SER A 119 4.75 -4.87 -6.65
N VAL A 120 4.28 -5.07 -7.88
CA VAL A 120 4.67 -6.22 -8.73
C VAL A 120 6.18 -6.24 -8.97
N PHE A 121 6.79 -5.10 -9.31
CA PHE A 121 8.24 -5.03 -9.51
C PHE A 121 9.01 -5.27 -8.22
N VAL A 122 8.54 -4.72 -7.09
CA VAL A 122 9.12 -4.97 -5.76
C VAL A 122 9.07 -6.46 -5.42
N LEU A 123 7.92 -7.10 -5.57
CA LEU A 123 7.76 -8.53 -5.30
C LEU A 123 8.68 -9.38 -6.18
N ARG A 124 8.72 -9.13 -7.49
CA ARG A 124 9.63 -9.82 -8.42
C ARG A 124 11.10 -9.64 -8.01
N SER A 125 11.49 -8.44 -7.56
CA SER A 125 12.87 -8.18 -7.13
C SER A 125 13.26 -8.92 -5.85
N THR A 126 12.30 -9.25 -4.97
CA THR A 126 12.53 -10.00 -3.73
C THR A 126 12.51 -11.51 -3.91
N LEU A 127 11.94 -12.01 -5.03
CA LEU A 127 11.86 -13.43 -5.34
C LEU A 127 13.07 -13.95 -6.12
N ARG A 128 13.89 -13.06 -6.69
CA ARG A 128 15.11 -13.48 -7.41
C ARG A 128 16.10 -14.09 -6.41
N PRO A 129 16.62 -15.31 -6.70
CA PRO A 129 17.70 -15.90 -5.91
C PRO A 129 18.90 -14.94 -5.92
N GLU A 130 19.64 -14.86 -4.80
CA GLU A 130 20.95 -14.19 -4.84
C GLU A 130 21.85 -14.99 -5.80
N PRO A 131 22.65 -14.32 -6.65
CA PRO A 131 23.70 -15.00 -7.38
C PRO A 131 24.61 -15.69 -6.36
N ASN A 132 24.77 -16.99 -6.52
CA ASN A 132 25.46 -17.87 -5.57
C ASN A 132 26.78 -17.27 -5.13
N GLY A 133 26.91 -17.03 -3.82
CA GLY A 133 28.13 -17.33 -3.10
C GLY A 133 29.35 -16.44 -3.34
N VAL A 134 29.20 -15.12 -3.50
CA VAL A 134 30.34 -14.23 -3.28
C VAL A 134 30.26 -13.72 -1.83
N PRO A 135 31.17 -14.17 -0.92
CA PRO A 135 31.26 -13.57 0.40
C PRO A 135 31.57 -12.07 0.22
N ARG A 136 30.70 -11.21 0.72
CA ARG A 136 31.05 -9.80 0.85
C ARG A 136 32.06 -9.67 1.97
N SER A 137 33.34 -9.58 1.59
CA SER A 137 34.43 -9.10 2.45
C SER A 137 34.16 -7.69 2.95
#